data_f5dd451f0bfe342bf5e34d3d192d1915
#
_entry.id   f5dd451f0bfe342bf5e34d3d192d1915
#
_cell.length_a   1.000
_cell.length_b   1.000
_cell.length_c   1.000
_cell.angle_alpha   90.00
_cell.angle_beta   90.00
_cell.angle_gamma   90.00
#
_symmetry.space_group_name_H-M   'P 1'
#
loop_
_entity.id
_entity.type
_entity.pdbx_description
1 polymer ?
#
loop_
_entity_poly.entity_id
_entity_poly.type
_entity_poly.pdbx_seq_one_letter_code
_entity_poly.pdbx_strand_id
1 'polypeptide(L)'
;GLNLHKGDNLIIRLTEDALPLARLVAKKAYKAGVGDIQLTFTDDSITLDRFLDAPEESFNSYPEYLVDFMENLLLDNHHVLSLVAPNPDLLKPVDPTRIACWQKVAGMAGKRTMKYTMQNKVKWCVTAVACPAWAKAAFPERSEEEAMRELWKNIFFATRVDQDDPVAAWEEHDT
;
A
#
# COMPACT_ATOMS: atom_id res chain seq x y z
N GLY A 1 -6.49 8.96 -10.30
CA GLY A 1 -6.46 8.34 -8.97
C GLY A 1 -7.85 8.10 -8.39
N LEU A 2 -7.99 8.28 -7.07
CA LEU A 2 -9.25 7.94 -6.36
C LEU A 2 -10.45 8.84 -6.66
N ASN A 3 -10.24 10.01 -7.26
CA ASN A 3 -11.31 10.99 -7.51
C ASN A 3 -12.19 11.22 -6.25
N LEU A 4 -11.55 11.63 -5.14
CA LEU A 4 -12.21 11.88 -3.86
C LEU A 4 -13.04 13.17 -3.92
N HIS A 5 -14.19 13.16 -3.25
CA HIS A 5 -15.10 14.27 -3.15
C HIS A 5 -15.21 14.75 -1.70
N LYS A 6 -15.86 15.90 -1.53
CA LYS A 6 -16.19 16.43 -0.21
C LYS A 6 -17.07 15.44 0.56
N GLY A 7 -16.64 15.07 1.76
CA GLY A 7 -17.33 14.11 2.62
C GLY A 7 -16.89 12.65 2.46
N ASP A 8 -16.01 12.35 1.47
CA ASP A 8 -15.34 11.04 1.44
C ASP A 8 -14.33 10.96 2.58
N ASN A 9 -14.03 9.74 3.03
CA ASN A 9 -12.97 9.42 3.97
C ASN A 9 -11.90 8.55 3.28
N LEU A 10 -10.70 8.45 3.86
CA LEU A 10 -9.58 7.79 3.22
C LEU A 10 -8.82 6.88 4.19
N ILE A 11 -8.55 5.64 3.76
CA ILE A 11 -7.54 4.78 4.36
C ILE A 11 -6.28 4.88 3.52
N ILE A 12 -5.16 5.20 4.13
CA ILE A 12 -3.84 5.12 3.48
C ILE A 12 -3.08 3.95 4.11
N ARG A 13 -2.80 2.94 3.30
CA ARG A 13 -1.93 1.81 3.65
C ARG A 13 -0.51 2.14 3.20
N LEU A 14 0.47 2.04 4.10
CA LEU A 14 1.83 2.46 3.80
C LEU A 14 2.87 1.76 4.67
N THR A 15 4.11 1.79 4.19
CA THR A 15 5.32 1.54 4.99
C THR A 15 6.03 2.86 5.28
N GLU A 16 7.14 2.82 6.06
CA GLU A 16 7.89 4.03 6.43
C GLU A 16 8.40 4.81 5.23
N ASP A 17 8.90 4.14 4.19
CA ASP A 17 9.40 4.77 2.96
C ASP A 17 8.32 5.57 2.22
N ALA A 18 7.06 5.19 2.37
CA ALA A 18 5.94 5.87 1.73
C ALA A 18 5.39 7.06 2.55
N LEU A 19 5.87 7.26 3.78
CA LEU A 19 5.37 8.31 4.66
C LEU A 19 5.50 9.74 4.09
N PRO A 20 6.59 10.14 3.39
CA PRO A 20 6.67 11.44 2.76
C PRO A 20 5.55 11.67 1.73
N LEU A 21 5.27 10.67 0.89
CA LEU A 21 4.18 10.76 -0.10
C LEU A 21 2.81 10.77 0.58
N ALA A 22 2.59 9.95 1.62
CA ALA A 22 1.35 9.93 2.38
C ALA A 22 1.01 11.31 2.98
N ARG A 23 2.00 12.04 3.48
CA ARG A 23 1.83 13.42 3.99
C ARG A 23 1.36 14.38 2.90
N LEU A 24 1.91 14.27 1.69
CA LEU A 24 1.48 15.09 0.53
C LEU A 24 0.06 14.73 0.10
N VAL A 25 -0.26 13.44 0.05
CA VAL A 25 -1.60 12.94 -0.26
C VAL A 25 -2.61 13.47 0.76
N ALA A 26 -2.33 13.30 2.06
CA ALA A 26 -3.22 13.77 3.13
C ALA A 26 -3.50 15.27 3.02
N LYS A 27 -2.45 16.08 2.80
CA LYS A 27 -2.61 17.53 2.59
C LYS A 27 -3.51 17.88 1.40
N LYS A 28 -3.40 17.12 0.30
CA LYS A 28 -4.25 17.31 -0.90
C LYS A 28 -5.67 16.81 -0.66
N ALA A 29 -5.84 15.66 0.00
CA ALA A 29 -7.14 15.07 0.30
C ALA A 29 -7.98 15.97 1.20
N TYR A 30 -7.41 16.50 2.30
CA TYR A 30 -8.11 17.47 3.15
C TYR A 30 -8.49 18.76 2.40
N LYS A 31 -7.64 19.25 1.49
CA LYS A 31 -7.98 20.40 0.64
C LYS A 31 -9.13 20.10 -0.34
N ALA A 32 -9.31 18.84 -0.73
CA ALA A 32 -10.43 18.39 -1.56
C ALA A 32 -11.71 18.15 -0.76
N GLY A 33 -11.66 18.26 0.58
CA GLY A 33 -12.82 18.14 1.47
C GLY A 33 -13.02 16.75 2.06
N VAL A 34 -11.99 15.90 2.04
CA VAL A 34 -11.99 14.63 2.76
C VAL A 34 -12.17 14.89 4.26
N GLY A 35 -13.05 14.11 4.90
CA GLY A 35 -13.43 14.31 6.30
C GLY A 35 -12.43 13.71 7.28
N ASP A 36 -12.02 12.48 7.03
CA ASP A 36 -11.08 11.73 7.88
C ASP A 36 -10.07 10.94 7.07
N ILE A 37 -8.88 10.75 7.64
CA ILE A 37 -7.81 9.92 7.05
C ILE A 37 -7.27 8.96 8.10
N GLN A 38 -7.54 7.68 7.91
CA GLN A 38 -6.98 6.61 8.73
C GLN A 38 -5.71 6.05 8.09
N LEU A 39 -4.62 5.94 8.87
CA LEU A 39 -3.39 5.29 8.42
C LEU A 39 -3.36 3.82 8.87
N THR A 40 -3.03 2.93 7.94
CA THR A 40 -2.62 1.55 8.23
C THR A 40 -1.13 1.43 7.92
N PHE A 41 -0.33 1.44 8.96
CA PHE A 41 1.12 1.47 8.86
C PHE A 41 1.71 0.09 9.14
N THR A 42 2.69 -0.32 8.34
CA THR A 42 3.50 -1.50 8.55
C THR A 42 4.97 -1.14 8.49
N ASP A 43 5.77 -1.75 9.33
CA ASP A 43 7.22 -1.60 9.38
C ASP A 43 7.89 -2.90 8.98
N ASP A 44 8.88 -2.83 8.09
CA ASP A 44 9.55 -4.01 7.54
C ASP A 44 10.37 -4.73 8.63
N SER A 45 11.07 -3.99 9.50
CA SER A 45 11.87 -4.58 10.57
C SER A 45 11.00 -5.31 11.57
N ILE A 46 9.91 -4.67 12.03
CA ILE A 46 8.94 -5.30 12.95
C ILE A 46 8.28 -6.52 12.29
N THR A 47 7.99 -6.42 11.00
CA THR A 47 7.42 -7.53 10.24
C THR A 47 8.40 -8.70 10.17
N LEU A 48 9.68 -8.44 9.86
CA LEU A 48 10.71 -9.47 9.81
C LEU A 48 10.92 -10.13 11.17
N ASP A 49 11.09 -9.34 12.24
CA ASP A 49 11.27 -9.83 13.61
C ASP A 49 10.09 -10.73 14.03
N ARG A 50 8.86 -10.30 13.71
CA ARG A 50 7.68 -11.14 13.94
C ARG A 50 7.78 -12.49 13.23
N PHE A 51 8.18 -12.49 11.96
CA PHE A 51 8.30 -13.74 11.20
C PHE A 51 9.46 -14.63 11.68
N LEU A 52 10.53 -14.08 12.26
CA LEU A 52 11.65 -14.83 12.78
C LEU A 52 11.38 -15.36 14.19
N ASP A 53 10.86 -14.53 15.09
CA ASP A 53 10.92 -14.76 16.54
C ASP A 53 9.56 -14.97 17.21
N ALA A 54 8.44 -14.59 16.59
CA ALA A 54 7.14 -14.77 17.22
C ALA A 54 6.77 -16.24 17.37
N PRO A 55 6.00 -16.62 18.42
CA PRO A 55 5.52 -17.98 18.61
C PRO A 55 4.75 -18.51 17.38
N GLU A 56 4.95 -19.77 17.02
CA GLU A 56 4.37 -20.36 15.81
C GLU A 56 2.83 -20.31 15.81
N GLU A 57 2.22 -20.53 16.96
CA GLU A 57 0.76 -20.44 17.13
C GLU A 57 0.17 -19.07 16.79
N SER A 58 0.98 -17.99 16.86
CA SER A 58 0.54 -16.64 16.49
C SER A 58 0.25 -16.46 15.00
N PHE A 59 0.66 -17.42 14.16
CA PHE A 59 0.40 -17.44 12.73
C PHE A 59 -0.84 -18.24 12.34
N ASN A 60 -1.48 -18.92 13.30
CA ASN A 60 -2.64 -19.79 13.05
C ASN A 60 -3.98 -19.04 13.05
N SER A 61 -4.01 -17.78 13.47
CA SER A 61 -5.22 -16.95 13.49
C SER A 61 -4.92 -15.52 13.11
N TYR A 62 -5.92 -14.86 12.50
CA TYR A 62 -5.87 -13.42 12.25
C TYR A 62 -6.78 -12.72 13.25
N PRO A 63 -6.34 -11.62 13.88
CA PRO A 63 -7.15 -10.91 14.86
C PRO A 63 -8.47 -10.39 14.26
N GLU A 64 -9.60 -10.88 14.74
CA GLU A 64 -10.91 -10.54 14.19
C GLU A 64 -11.23 -9.05 14.38
N TYR A 65 -10.81 -8.46 15.48
CA TYR A 65 -11.01 -7.03 15.74
C TYR A 65 -10.36 -6.13 14.68
N LEU A 66 -9.27 -6.58 14.03
CA LEU A 66 -8.66 -5.83 12.92
C LEU A 66 -9.51 -5.91 11.66
N VAL A 67 -10.15 -7.05 11.44
CA VAL A 67 -11.09 -7.21 10.31
C VAL A 67 -12.32 -6.35 10.53
N ASP A 68 -12.87 -6.36 11.76
CA ASP A 68 -14.01 -5.53 12.14
C ASP A 68 -13.70 -4.04 12.00
N PHE A 69 -12.51 -3.63 12.47
CA PHE A 69 -12.06 -2.24 12.34
C PHE A 69 -12.00 -1.81 10.87
N MET A 70 -11.37 -2.63 10.02
CA MET A 70 -11.28 -2.32 8.60
C MET A 70 -12.64 -2.31 7.90
N GLU A 71 -13.53 -3.26 8.23
CA GLU A 71 -14.87 -3.29 7.66
C GLU A 71 -15.69 -2.08 8.07
N ASN A 72 -15.61 -1.66 9.34
CA ASN A 72 -16.30 -0.45 9.82
C ASN A 72 -15.82 0.81 9.09
N LEU A 73 -14.52 0.96 8.83
CA LEU A 73 -14.02 2.07 8.03
C LEU A 73 -14.61 2.05 6.61
N LEU A 74 -14.65 0.88 5.96
CA LEU A 74 -15.20 0.76 4.60
C LEU A 74 -16.72 1.05 4.56
N LEU A 75 -17.45 0.71 5.63
CA LEU A 75 -18.87 1.04 5.80
C LEU A 75 -19.09 2.54 6.08
N ASP A 76 -18.11 3.21 6.68
CA ASP A 76 -18.12 4.65 6.97
C ASP A 76 -17.50 5.47 5.83
N ASN A 77 -17.76 5.05 4.60
CA ASN A 77 -17.33 5.76 3.36
C ASN A 77 -15.82 6.03 3.26
N HIS A 78 -14.99 5.17 3.85
CA HIS A 78 -13.56 5.23 3.65
C HIS A 78 -13.16 4.52 2.35
N HIS A 79 -12.45 5.24 1.51
CA HIS A 79 -11.83 4.73 0.29
C HIS A 79 -10.38 4.28 0.55
N VAL A 80 -9.79 3.48 -0.30
CA VAL A 80 -8.49 2.84 -0.02
C VAL A 80 -7.41 3.31 -0.98
N LEU A 81 -6.34 3.88 -0.44
CA LEU A 81 -5.09 4.13 -1.14
C LEU A 81 -3.99 3.25 -0.55
N SER A 82 -3.38 2.42 -1.39
CA SER A 82 -2.20 1.64 -1.00
C SER A 82 -0.95 2.25 -1.63
N LEU A 83 -0.05 2.73 -0.80
CA LEU A 83 1.27 3.23 -1.17
C LEU A 83 2.26 2.08 -0.97
N VAL A 84 2.66 1.44 -2.06
CA VAL A 84 3.44 0.20 -2.02
C VAL A 84 4.91 0.50 -2.26
N ALA A 85 5.73 0.36 -1.23
CA ALA A 85 7.18 0.43 -1.27
C ALA A 85 7.73 -0.98 -0.93
N PRO A 86 7.85 -1.89 -1.91
CA PRO A 86 8.14 -3.28 -1.62
C PRO A 86 9.61 -3.51 -1.28
N ASN A 87 9.87 -4.35 -0.28
CA ASN A 87 11.17 -4.96 -0.04
C ASN A 87 11.13 -6.42 -0.51
N PRO A 88 11.64 -6.75 -1.72
CA PRO A 88 11.50 -8.09 -2.29
C PRO A 88 12.29 -9.15 -1.52
N ASP A 89 13.25 -8.72 -0.72
CA ASP A 89 14.15 -9.61 0.01
C ASP A 89 13.80 -9.75 1.50
N LEU A 90 12.78 -9.04 1.97
CA LEU A 90 12.43 -8.94 3.38
C LEU A 90 12.28 -10.32 4.07
N LEU A 91 11.56 -11.21 3.44
CA LEU A 91 11.24 -12.52 4.04
C LEU A 91 12.15 -13.67 3.53
N LYS A 92 13.23 -13.37 2.81
CA LYS A 92 14.19 -14.41 2.37
C LYS A 92 14.74 -15.28 3.50
N PRO A 93 15.05 -14.76 4.69
CA PRO A 93 15.58 -15.59 5.78
C PRO A 93 14.51 -16.38 6.54
N VAL A 94 13.23 -16.18 6.24
CA VAL A 94 12.09 -16.77 6.96
C VAL A 94 11.74 -18.15 6.41
N ASP A 95 11.34 -19.09 7.28
CA ASP A 95 10.80 -20.38 6.86
C ASP A 95 9.55 -20.20 5.96
N PRO A 96 9.58 -20.72 4.72
CA PRO A 96 8.46 -20.63 3.79
C PRO A 96 7.13 -21.17 4.33
N THR A 97 7.19 -22.16 5.22
CA THR A 97 6.00 -22.76 5.84
C THR A 97 5.25 -21.73 6.70
N ARG A 98 6.02 -20.94 7.46
CA ARG A 98 5.50 -19.87 8.32
C ARG A 98 4.84 -18.75 7.49
N ILE A 99 5.50 -18.39 6.38
CA ILE A 99 4.95 -17.41 5.43
C ILE A 99 3.64 -17.92 4.84
N ALA A 100 3.61 -19.18 4.38
CA ALA A 100 2.42 -19.78 3.77
C ALA A 100 1.26 -19.89 4.77
N CYS A 101 1.53 -20.26 6.02
CA CYS A 101 0.55 -20.30 7.10
C CYS A 101 -0.12 -18.92 7.29
N TRP A 102 0.70 -17.87 7.46
CA TRP A 102 0.19 -16.52 7.63
C TRP A 102 -0.58 -16.01 6.41
N GLN A 103 -0.06 -16.22 5.19
CA GLN A 103 -0.75 -15.82 3.96
C GLN A 103 -2.14 -16.47 3.83
N LYS A 104 -2.26 -17.76 4.17
CA LYS A 104 -3.53 -18.46 4.18
C LYS A 104 -4.52 -17.82 5.15
N VAL A 105 -4.10 -17.60 6.37
CA VAL A 105 -4.95 -17.06 7.44
C VAL A 105 -5.34 -15.60 7.17
N ALA A 106 -4.38 -14.76 6.79
CA ALA A 106 -4.61 -13.36 6.42
C ALA A 106 -5.50 -13.25 5.16
N GLY A 107 -5.28 -14.12 4.16
CA GLY A 107 -6.11 -14.18 2.95
C GLY A 107 -7.55 -14.58 3.24
N MET A 108 -7.78 -15.52 4.17
CA MET A 108 -9.13 -15.88 4.60
C MET A 108 -9.83 -14.72 5.33
N ALA A 109 -9.13 -14.07 6.25
CA ALA A 109 -9.63 -12.90 6.97
C ALA A 109 -9.95 -11.73 6.02
N GLY A 110 -9.07 -11.49 5.04
CA GLY A 110 -9.22 -10.41 4.06
C GLY A 110 -10.42 -10.55 3.12
N LYS A 111 -10.99 -11.75 2.93
CA LYS A 111 -12.16 -11.95 2.07
C LYS A 111 -13.36 -11.10 2.48
N ARG A 112 -13.51 -10.87 3.78
CA ARG A 112 -14.62 -10.10 4.33
C ARG A 112 -14.57 -8.62 3.90
N THR A 113 -13.39 -8.04 3.82
CA THR A 113 -13.17 -6.65 3.40
C THR A 113 -12.95 -6.51 1.89
N MET A 114 -12.36 -7.52 1.24
CA MET A 114 -12.11 -7.52 -0.19
C MET A 114 -13.39 -7.36 -1.04
N LYS A 115 -14.54 -7.86 -0.56
CA LYS A 115 -15.82 -7.71 -1.27
C LYS A 115 -16.19 -6.25 -1.57
N TYR A 116 -15.75 -5.30 -0.74
CA TYR A 116 -16.05 -3.87 -0.94
C TYR A 116 -15.26 -3.29 -2.13
N THR A 117 -13.99 -3.65 -2.27
CA THR A 117 -13.16 -3.22 -3.41
C THR A 117 -13.54 -3.96 -4.69
N MET A 118 -13.72 -5.28 -4.64
CA MET A 118 -14.06 -6.10 -5.81
C MET A 118 -15.45 -5.80 -6.39
N GLN A 119 -16.38 -5.32 -5.58
CA GLN A 119 -17.72 -4.89 -6.02
C GLN A 119 -17.78 -3.38 -6.29
N ASN A 120 -16.65 -2.68 -6.29
CA ASN A 120 -16.56 -1.21 -6.47
C ASN A 120 -17.49 -0.42 -5.51
N LYS A 121 -17.73 -0.94 -4.30
CA LYS A 121 -18.49 -0.22 -3.27
C LYS A 121 -17.69 0.92 -2.66
N VAL A 122 -16.38 0.82 -2.71
CA VAL A 122 -15.43 1.86 -2.33
C VAL A 122 -14.44 2.08 -3.46
N LYS A 123 -13.96 3.30 -3.61
CA LYS A 123 -12.88 3.61 -4.54
C LYS A 123 -11.57 3.04 -3.98
N TRP A 124 -10.73 2.50 -4.84
CA TRP A 124 -9.42 2.02 -4.43
C TRP A 124 -8.36 2.33 -5.48
N CYS A 125 -7.14 2.54 -5.01
CA CYS A 125 -6.00 2.79 -5.86
C CYS A 125 -4.75 2.20 -5.21
N VAL A 126 -3.88 1.63 -6.03
CA VAL A 126 -2.55 1.17 -5.62
C VAL A 126 -1.54 1.96 -6.42
N THR A 127 -0.55 2.52 -5.75
CA THR A 127 0.56 3.19 -6.41
C THR A 127 1.89 2.77 -5.81
N ALA A 128 2.90 2.69 -6.66
CA ALA A 128 4.25 2.37 -6.27
C ALA A 128 4.94 3.57 -5.64
N VAL A 129 5.80 3.29 -4.65
CA VAL A 129 6.71 4.26 -4.03
C VAL A 129 8.11 3.68 -4.08
N ALA A 130 9.08 4.43 -4.57
CA ALA A 130 10.45 3.97 -4.57
C ALA A 130 10.98 3.88 -3.13
N CYS A 131 11.69 2.79 -2.85
CA CYS A 131 12.41 2.59 -1.60
C CYS A 131 13.80 1.99 -1.88
N PRO A 132 14.77 2.14 -0.96
CA PRO A 132 16.14 1.66 -1.17
C PRO A 132 16.23 0.17 -1.47
N ALA A 133 15.45 -0.67 -0.76
CA ALA A 133 15.43 -2.11 -0.96
C ALA A 133 15.01 -2.51 -2.37
N TRP A 134 13.93 -1.91 -2.87
CA TRP A 134 13.46 -2.16 -4.24
C TRP A 134 14.43 -1.59 -5.29
N ALA A 135 14.94 -0.38 -5.06
CA ALA A 135 15.90 0.25 -5.97
C ALA A 135 17.15 -0.60 -6.13
N LYS A 136 17.70 -1.11 -5.02
CA LYS A 136 18.87 -2.02 -5.03
C LYS A 136 18.58 -3.34 -5.77
N ALA A 137 17.40 -3.91 -5.55
CA ALA A 137 17.01 -5.15 -6.25
C ALA A 137 16.83 -4.94 -7.76
N ALA A 138 16.27 -3.79 -8.17
CA ALA A 138 16.03 -3.46 -9.58
C ALA A 138 17.31 -3.03 -10.33
N PHE A 139 18.24 -2.38 -9.63
CA PHE A 139 19.47 -1.80 -10.21
C PHE A 139 20.71 -2.14 -9.36
N PRO A 140 21.09 -3.42 -9.25
CA PRO A 140 22.12 -3.88 -8.31
C PRO A 140 23.51 -3.29 -8.60
N GLU A 141 23.78 -2.88 -9.86
CA GLU A 141 25.06 -2.34 -10.30
C GLU A 141 25.21 -0.80 -10.07
N ARG A 142 24.15 -0.14 -9.61
CA ARG A 142 24.15 1.31 -9.38
C ARG A 142 24.39 1.64 -7.91
N SER A 143 24.85 2.86 -7.66
CA SER A 143 24.79 3.42 -6.31
C SER A 143 23.33 3.57 -5.85
N GLU A 144 23.11 3.57 -4.54
CA GLU A 144 21.76 3.71 -3.98
C GLU A 144 21.04 4.95 -4.50
N GLU A 145 21.74 6.08 -4.53
CA GLU A 145 21.18 7.35 -5.01
C GLU A 145 20.78 7.28 -6.50
N GLU A 146 21.62 6.68 -7.34
CA GLU A 146 21.32 6.50 -8.77
C GLU A 146 20.17 5.51 -8.99
N ALA A 147 20.17 4.40 -8.24
CA ALA A 147 19.11 3.40 -8.29
C ALA A 147 17.76 3.98 -7.88
N MET A 148 17.72 4.74 -6.79
CA MET A 148 16.50 5.44 -6.33
C MET A 148 16.00 6.45 -7.37
N ARG A 149 16.88 7.23 -7.98
CA ARG A 149 16.52 8.21 -9.02
C ARG A 149 15.94 7.53 -10.25
N GLU A 150 16.55 6.43 -10.69
CA GLU A 150 16.06 5.67 -11.86
C GLU A 150 14.74 4.98 -11.56
N LEU A 151 14.57 4.44 -10.34
CA LEU A 151 13.31 3.83 -9.93
C LEU A 151 12.17 4.85 -9.92
N TRP A 152 12.39 6.04 -9.35
CA TRP A 152 11.40 7.11 -9.41
C TRP A 152 11.05 7.54 -10.83
N LYS A 153 12.05 7.66 -11.70
CA LYS A 153 11.82 7.98 -13.12
C LYS A 153 10.93 6.93 -13.79
N ASN A 154 11.17 5.65 -13.55
CA ASN A 154 10.35 4.58 -14.09
C ASN A 154 8.92 4.57 -13.51
N ILE A 155 8.78 4.86 -12.21
CA ILE A 155 7.45 5.00 -11.58
C ILE A 155 6.69 6.18 -12.21
N PHE A 156 7.32 7.34 -12.39
CA PHE A 156 6.70 8.50 -13.00
C PHE A 156 6.29 8.23 -14.45
N PHE A 157 7.15 7.60 -15.23
CA PHE A 157 6.82 7.17 -16.59
C PHE A 157 5.63 6.21 -16.62
N ALA A 158 5.65 5.16 -15.77
CA ALA A 158 4.57 4.18 -15.72
C ALA A 158 3.23 4.76 -15.24
N THR A 159 3.29 5.75 -14.36
CA THR A 159 2.10 6.45 -13.83
C THR A 159 1.72 7.70 -14.62
N ARG A 160 2.47 8.03 -15.69
CA ARG A 160 2.28 9.19 -16.57
C ARG A 160 2.32 10.54 -15.87
N VAL A 161 2.85 10.61 -14.64
CA VAL A 161 2.96 11.88 -13.89
C VAL A 161 4.09 12.77 -14.41
N ASP A 162 4.92 12.28 -15.32
CA ASP A 162 5.93 13.01 -16.09
C ASP A 162 5.34 13.72 -17.33
N GLN A 163 4.06 13.55 -17.63
CA GLN A 163 3.37 14.23 -18.71
C GLN A 163 2.82 15.59 -18.24
N ASP A 164 2.62 16.53 -19.17
CA ASP A 164 2.09 17.86 -18.88
C ASP A 164 0.68 17.78 -18.24
N ASP A 165 -0.16 16.87 -18.72
CA ASP A 165 -1.46 16.54 -18.13
C ASP A 165 -1.59 15.02 -17.94
N PRO A 166 -1.24 14.51 -16.75
CA PRO A 166 -1.35 13.08 -16.43
C PRO A 166 -2.77 12.53 -16.51
N VAL A 167 -3.79 13.36 -16.24
CA VAL A 167 -5.19 12.93 -16.28
C VAL A 167 -5.61 12.69 -17.72
N ALA A 168 -5.37 13.67 -18.61
CA ALA A 168 -5.66 13.52 -20.04
C ALA A 168 -4.89 12.34 -20.66
N ALA A 169 -3.63 12.12 -20.26
CA ALA A 169 -2.83 11.00 -20.74
C ALA A 169 -3.39 9.61 -20.31
N TRP A 170 -4.07 9.52 -19.17
CA TRP A 170 -4.79 8.31 -18.76
C TRP A 170 -6.12 8.14 -19.50
N GLU A 171 -6.89 9.22 -19.71
CA GLU A 171 -8.13 9.18 -20.46
C GLU A 171 -7.92 8.73 -21.92
N GLU A 172 -6.82 9.20 -22.55
CA GLU A 172 -6.44 8.74 -23.89
C GLU A 172 -6.03 7.25 -23.93
N HIS A 173 -5.45 6.74 -22.82
CA HIS A 173 -5.07 5.34 -22.73
C HIS A 173 -6.26 4.38 -22.58
N ASP A 174 -7.35 4.83 -21.96
CA ASP A 174 -8.55 4.01 -21.71
C ASP A 174 -9.50 3.93 -22.93
N THR A 175 -9.18 4.63 -24.03
CA THR A 175 -9.92 4.57 -25.30
C THR A 175 -9.31 3.59 -26.27
#